data_e6defb77296c8ee4e9dec4c6af9c8959
#
_entry.id   e6defb77296c8ee4e9dec4c6af9c8959
#
_cell.length_a   1.000
_cell.length_b   1.000
_cell.length_c   1.000
_cell.angle_alpha   90.00
_cell.angle_beta   90.00
_cell.angle_gamma   90.00
#
_symmetry.space_group_name_H-M   'P 1'
#
loop_
_entity.id
_entity.type
_entity.pdbx_description
1 polymer ?
#
loop_
_entity_poly.entity_id
_entity_poly.type
_entity_poly.pdbx_seq_one_letter_code
_entity_poly.pdbx_strand_id
1 'polypeptide(L)'
;MSRKLVLVLIAATALIAVPAASPAGAGAQSFTETVKDFTEVSTDVNPCTGDPGTLTLTYNGVFHVTFLTAGKGAGTFWATGTLTGTFSFVPFDSSKPSYTGRFTTWFGENGNLQNGTQTATLRVRGIGSDGSVLQFHDVAHMSVSASGITFSFDKPRCG
;
A
#
# COMPACT_ATOMS: atom_id res chain seq x y z
N MET A 1 19.85 -18.16 0.96
CA MET A 1 18.56 -18.29 0.25
C MET A 1 17.86 -16.95 0.37
N SER A 2 17.81 -16.18 -0.71
CA SER A 2 17.28 -14.82 -0.70
C SER A 2 15.75 -14.87 -0.65
N ARG A 3 15.16 -14.53 0.50
CA ARG A 3 13.72 -14.30 0.61
C ARG A 3 13.42 -13.00 -0.15
N LYS A 4 12.99 -13.13 -1.40
CA LYS A 4 12.38 -12.03 -2.11
C LYS A 4 11.01 -11.81 -1.49
N LEU A 5 10.95 -10.92 -0.49
CA LEU A 5 9.70 -10.37 -0.03
C LEU A 5 9.16 -9.55 -1.20
N VAL A 6 8.14 -10.07 -1.84
CA VAL A 6 7.36 -9.31 -2.80
C VAL A 6 6.55 -8.33 -1.96
N LEU A 7 7.08 -7.12 -1.83
CA LEU A 7 6.29 -5.98 -1.39
C LEU A 7 5.17 -5.84 -2.41
N VAL A 8 3.98 -6.29 -2.08
CA VAL A 8 2.79 -5.96 -2.84
C VAL A 8 2.63 -4.45 -2.67
N LEU A 9 3.33 -3.71 -3.54
CA LEU A 9 2.95 -2.35 -3.84
C LEU A 9 1.52 -2.50 -4.36
N ILE A 10 0.54 -2.18 -3.54
CA ILE A 10 -0.78 -1.85 -4.04
C ILE A 10 -0.53 -0.61 -4.90
N ALA A 11 -0.11 -0.85 -6.14
CA ALA A 11 -0.16 0.15 -7.17
C ALA A 11 -1.65 0.34 -7.44
N ALA A 12 -2.33 1.07 -6.55
CA ALA A 12 -3.52 1.77 -6.95
C ALA A 12 -3.06 2.73 -8.06
N THR A 13 -2.92 2.19 -9.27
CA THR A 13 -2.95 2.98 -10.48
C THR A 13 -4.39 3.52 -10.59
N ALA A 14 -4.76 4.37 -9.63
CA ALA A 14 -5.84 5.29 -9.86
C ALA A 14 -5.44 6.05 -11.13
N LEU A 15 -6.15 5.78 -12.21
CA LEU A 15 -6.14 6.65 -13.38
C LEU A 15 -6.59 8.02 -12.83
N ILE A 16 -5.61 8.82 -12.43
CA ILE A 16 -5.84 10.19 -12.06
C ILE A 16 -6.22 10.89 -13.37
N ALA A 17 -7.52 11.02 -13.60
CA ALA A 17 -8.01 11.93 -14.59
C ALA A 17 -7.58 13.32 -14.14
N VAL A 18 -6.44 13.79 -14.63
CA VAL A 18 -5.98 15.15 -14.38
C VAL A 18 -7.03 16.06 -14.96
N PRO A 19 -7.75 16.84 -14.15
CA PRO A 19 -8.69 17.81 -14.69
C PRO A 19 -7.93 18.80 -15.56
N ALA A 20 -8.34 18.89 -16.81
CA ALA A 20 -7.77 19.83 -17.76
C ALA A 20 -7.98 21.26 -17.24
N ALA A 21 -6.93 22.07 -17.34
CA ALA A 21 -6.88 23.52 -17.15
C ALA A 21 -7.08 24.01 -15.70
N SER A 22 -5.99 24.03 -14.94
CA SER A 22 -5.87 24.91 -13.77
C SER A 22 -5.63 26.35 -14.23
N PRO A 23 -6.24 27.36 -13.57
CA PRO A 23 -5.93 28.77 -13.85
C PRO A 23 -4.43 29.01 -13.58
N ALA A 24 -3.79 29.71 -14.50
CA ALA A 24 -2.41 30.14 -14.36
C ALA A 24 -2.27 31.00 -13.09
N GLY A 25 -1.67 30.43 -12.03
CA GLY A 25 -1.45 31.14 -10.77
C GLY A 25 -1.50 30.30 -9.49
N ALA A 26 -2.04 29.10 -9.51
CA ALA A 26 -2.07 28.25 -8.32
C ALA A 26 -0.69 27.62 -8.09
N GLY A 27 0.01 28.01 -7.01
CA GLY A 27 1.32 27.43 -6.64
C GLY A 27 1.24 26.01 -6.06
N ALA A 28 0.05 25.56 -5.65
CA ALA A 28 -0.21 24.22 -5.14
C ALA A 28 -1.63 23.76 -5.52
N GLN A 29 -1.78 22.47 -5.76
CA GLN A 29 -3.06 21.81 -5.97
C GLN A 29 -3.18 20.62 -5.02
N SER A 30 -4.32 20.48 -4.37
CA SER A 30 -4.63 19.37 -3.49
C SER A 30 -5.94 18.71 -3.90
N PHE A 31 -6.00 17.41 -3.79
CA PHE A 31 -7.24 16.65 -3.96
C PHE A 31 -7.30 15.50 -2.97
N THR A 32 -8.52 15.11 -2.67
CA THR A 32 -8.82 13.97 -1.82
C THR A 32 -9.71 13.03 -2.59
N GLU A 33 -9.32 11.76 -2.60
CA GLU A 33 -10.10 10.68 -3.20
C GLU A 33 -10.56 9.72 -2.10
N THR A 34 -11.78 9.25 -2.22
CA THR A 34 -12.36 8.27 -1.30
C THR A 34 -12.77 7.04 -2.10
N VAL A 35 -12.26 5.89 -1.70
CA VAL A 35 -12.64 4.58 -2.24
C VAL A 35 -13.59 3.93 -1.24
N LYS A 36 -14.69 3.35 -1.72
CA LYS A 36 -15.68 2.70 -0.88
C LYS A 36 -16.01 1.31 -1.41
N ASP A 37 -15.98 0.33 -0.49
CA ASP A 37 -16.35 -1.07 -0.73
C ASP A 37 -15.67 -1.66 -1.99
N PHE A 38 -14.43 -1.24 -2.24
CA PHE A 38 -13.66 -1.73 -3.37
C PHE A 38 -13.16 -3.15 -3.09
N THR A 39 -13.36 -4.05 -4.06
CA THR A 39 -12.92 -5.44 -3.95
C THR A 39 -11.88 -5.74 -5.01
N GLU A 40 -10.79 -6.35 -4.59
CA GLU A 40 -9.75 -6.87 -5.49
C GLU A 40 -9.39 -8.30 -5.12
N VAL A 41 -8.97 -9.06 -6.13
CA VAL A 41 -8.53 -10.45 -6.01
C VAL A 41 -7.15 -10.58 -6.65
N SER A 42 -6.22 -11.17 -5.92
CA SER A 42 -4.85 -11.37 -6.38
C SER A 42 -4.31 -12.74 -5.94
N THR A 43 -3.23 -13.17 -6.56
CA THR A 43 -2.39 -14.23 -6.02
C THR A 43 -1.35 -13.61 -5.11
N ASP A 44 -1.24 -14.14 -3.89
CA ASP A 44 -0.31 -13.64 -2.89
C ASP A 44 0.24 -14.79 -2.03
N VAL A 45 1.12 -14.45 -1.12
CA VAL A 45 1.75 -15.37 -0.18
C VAL A 45 1.37 -14.96 1.24
N ASN A 46 0.91 -15.92 2.07
CA ASN A 46 0.70 -15.67 3.49
C ASN A 46 2.02 -15.21 4.12
N PRO A 47 2.11 -14.00 4.67
CA PRO A 47 3.36 -13.43 5.12
C PRO A 47 4.00 -14.17 6.31
N CYS A 48 3.19 -14.96 7.04
CA CYS A 48 3.65 -15.68 8.23
C CYS A 48 4.02 -17.14 7.94
N THR A 49 3.32 -17.80 7.03
CA THR A 49 3.57 -19.20 6.72
C THR A 49 4.39 -19.42 5.44
N GLY A 50 4.34 -18.44 4.53
CA GLY A 50 4.97 -18.55 3.22
C GLY A 50 4.12 -19.34 2.20
N ASP A 51 2.91 -19.73 2.54
CA ASP A 51 2.02 -20.48 1.65
C ASP A 51 1.46 -19.56 0.56
N PRO A 52 1.54 -19.93 -0.73
CA PRO A 52 0.91 -19.17 -1.81
C PRO A 52 -0.59 -19.45 -1.85
N GLY A 53 -1.37 -18.46 -2.27
CA GLY A 53 -2.82 -18.59 -2.32
C GLY A 53 -3.51 -17.44 -3.05
N THR A 54 -4.83 -17.46 -3.01
CA THR A 54 -5.69 -16.37 -3.50
C THR A 54 -6.03 -15.44 -2.34
N LEU A 55 -5.69 -14.17 -2.49
CA LEU A 55 -6.07 -13.10 -1.57
C LEU A 55 -7.22 -12.30 -2.16
N THR A 56 -8.28 -12.16 -1.40
CA THR A 56 -9.39 -11.24 -1.69
C THR A 56 -9.42 -10.15 -0.63
N LEU A 57 -9.37 -8.90 -1.06
CA LEU A 57 -9.49 -7.73 -0.18
C LEU A 57 -10.77 -6.98 -0.50
N THR A 58 -11.49 -6.53 0.52
CA THR A 58 -12.61 -5.59 0.38
C THR A 58 -12.37 -4.44 1.35
N TYR A 59 -12.24 -3.21 0.85
CA TYR A 59 -11.79 -2.10 1.66
C TYR A 59 -12.41 -0.76 1.31
N ASN A 60 -12.31 0.14 2.29
CA ASN A 60 -12.55 1.56 2.16
C ASN A 60 -11.22 2.30 2.34
N GLY A 61 -11.07 3.41 1.64
CA GLY A 61 -9.85 4.19 1.68
C GLY A 61 -10.05 5.68 1.48
N VAL A 62 -9.12 6.45 2.03
CA VAL A 62 -9.02 7.89 1.79
C VAL A 62 -7.58 8.18 1.40
N PHE A 63 -7.42 8.90 0.30
CA PHE A 63 -6.14 9.35 -0.23
C PHE A 63 -6.15 10.88 -0.31
N HIS A 64 -5.08 11.50 0.14
CA HIS A 64 -4.88 12.93 0.01
C HIS A 64 -3.56 13.19 -0.70
N VAL A 65 -3.61 14.00 -1.76
CA VAL A 65 -2.43 14.32 -2.57
C VAL A 65 -2.34 15.83 -2.76
N THR A 66 -1.14 16.36 -2.62
CA THR A 66 -0.82 17.75 -2.91
C THR A 66 0.35 17.82 -3.88
N PHE A 67 0.22 18.62 -4.92
CA PHE A 67 1.29 18.90 -5.88
C PHE A 67 1.64 20.40 -5.88
N LEU A 68 2.93 20.71 -5.98
CA LEU A 68 3.38 22.04 -6.32
C LEU A 68 3.47 22.18 -7.85
N THR A 69 2.67 23.08 -8.39
CA THR A 69 2.54 23.28 -9.84
C THR A 69 3.36 24.47 -10.37
N ALA A 70 3.90 25.31 -9.47
CA ALA A 70 4.67 26.49 -9.82
C ALA A 70 5.76 26.81 -8.82
N GLY A 71 6.67 27.72 -9.16
CA GLY A 71 7.79 28.16 -8.34
C GLY A 71 8.96 27.19 -8.33
N LYS A 72 9.93 27.42 -7.44
CA LYS A 72 11.15 26.60 -7.33
C LYS A 72 10.90 25.15 -6.88
N GLY A 73 9.72 24.87 -6.31
CA GLY A 73 9.31 23.54 -5.87
C GLY A 73 8.39 22.81 -6.85
N ALA A 74 8.17 23.34 -8.05
CA ALA A 74 7.30 22.71 -9.05
C ALA A 74 7.72 21.25 -9.29
N GLY A 75 6.72 20.34 -9.34
CA GLY A 75 6.95 18.90 -9.43
C GLY A 75 7.14 18.19 -8.08
N THR A 76 7.14 18.93 -6.96
CA THR A 76 7.10 18.31 -5.63
C THR A 76 5.67 17.87 -5.29
N PHE A 77 5.54 16.70 -4.68
CA PHE A 77 4.27 16.17 -4.22
C PHE A 77 4.37 15.57 -2.82
N TRP A 78 3.24 15.50 -2.18
CA TRP A 78 2.99 14.76 -0.95
C TRP A 78 1.72 13.95 -1.13
N ALA A 79 1.76 12.69 -0.77
CA ALA A 79 0.60 11.81 -0.76
C ALA A 79 0.51 11.09 0.58
N THR A 80 -0.69 10.95 1.08
CA THR A 80 -0.99 10.10 2.23
C THR A 80 -2.24 9.29 1.95
N GLY A 81 -2.30 8.09 2.51
CA GLY A 81 -3.50 7.27 2.37
C GLY A 81 -3.68 6.33 3.54
N THR A 82 -4.93 6.01 3.79
CA THR A 82 -5.33 4.99 4.76
C THR A 82 -6.36 4.09 4.12
N LEU A 83 -6.15 2.77 4.22
CA LEU A 83 -7.09 1.74 3.82
C LEU A 83 -7.45 0.90 5.02
N THR A 84 -8.73 0.58 5.17
CA THR A 84 -9.22 -0.38 6.16
C THR A 84 -10.22 -1.30 5.51
N GLY A 85 -10.16 -2.59 5.85
CA GLY A 85 -11.06 -3.54 5.24
C GLY A 85 -10.98 -4.94 5.83
N THR A 86 -11.58 -5.85 5.09
CA THR A 86 -11.57 -7.29 5.36
C THR A 86 -10.74 -8.00 4.30
N PHE A 87 -10.22 -9.16 4.67
CA PHE A 87 -9.52 -10.04 3.76
C PHE A 87 -10.02 -11.48 3.88
N SER A 88 -9.88 -12.23 2.79
CA SER A 88 -9.97 -13.67 2.73
C SER A 88 -8.74 -14.19 1.99
N PHE A 89 -8.02 -15.10 2.59
CA PHE A 89 -6.89 -15.79 1.99
C PHE A 89 -7.17 -17.29 1.91
N VAL A 90 -7.10 -17.85 0.71
CA VAL A 90 -7.30 -19.28 0.45
C VAL A 90 -6.01 -19.84 -0.15
N PRO A 91 -5.26 -20.69 0.60
CA PRO A 91 -4.06 -21.33 0.09
C PRO A 91 -4.35 -22.21 -1.13
N PHE A 92 -3.39 -22.33 -2.04
CA PHE A 92 -3.49 -23.29 -3.16
C PHE A 92 -3.39 -24.74 -2.68
N ASP A 93 -2.67 -25.00 -1.59
CA ASP A 93 -2.66 -26.28 -0.91
C ASP A 93 -3.87 -26.39 0.03
N SER A 94 -4.86 -27.19 -0.35
CA SER A 94 -6.08 -27.40 0.42
C SER A 94 -5.89 -28.05 1.81
N SER A 95 -4.70 -28.59 2.10
CA SER A 95 -4.36 -29.09 3.43
C SER A 95 -4.02 -28.00 4.43
N LYS A 96 -3.84 -26.75 3.96
CA LYS A 96 -3.51 -25.58 4.77
C LYS A 96 -4.77 -24.80 5.14
N PRO A 97 -4.80 -24.13 6.31
CA PRO A 97 -5.94 -23.34 6.72
C PRO A 97 -6.12 -22.11 5.82
N SER A 98 -7.37 -21.81 5.47
CA SER A 98 -7.75 -20.50 4.93
C SER A 98 -7.90 -19.51 6.08
N TYR A 99 -7.69 -18.22 5.79
CA TYR A 99 -7.77 -17.15 6.79
C TYR A 99 -8.76 -16.08 6.36
N THR A 100 -9.52 -15.58 7.32
CA THR A 100 -10.37 -14.39 7.13
C THR A 100 -10.13 -13.41 8.27
N GLY A 101 -10.29 -12.11 8.00
CA GLY A 101 -10.05 -11.13 9.03
C GLY A 101 -10.12 -9.69 8.55
N ARG A 102 -9.38 -8.83 9.24
CA ARG A 102 -9.33 -7.40 8.95
C ARG A 102 -7.89 -6.95 8.75
N PHE A 103 -7.75 -5.89 7.97
CA PHE A 103 -6.48 -5.21 7.80
C PHE A 103 -6.65 -3.69 7.87
N THR A 104 -5.56 -3.03 8.18
CA THR A 104 -5.40 -1.59 8.08
C THR A 104 -4.02 -1.29 7.54
N THR A 105 -3.94 -0.45 6.54
CA THR A 105 -2.69 0.08 6.05
C THR A 105 -2.73 1.61 6.04
N TRP A 106 -1.60 2.21 6.32
CA TRP A 106 -1.34 3.62 6.14
C TRP A 106 -0.07 3.77 5.32
N PHE A 107 -0.04 4.74 4.44
CA PHE A 107 1.18 5.14 3.76
C PHE A 107 1.31 6.65 3.69
N GLY A 108 2.54 7.10 3.65
CA GLY A 108 2.92 8.47 3.34
C GLY A 108 4.05 8.47 2.34
N GLU A 109 3.93 9.31 1.34
CA GLU A 109 4.90 9.46 0.27
C GLU A 109 5.15 10.94 0.02
N ASN A 110 6.39 11.29 -0.27
CA ASN A 110 6.73 12.59 -0.81
C ASN A 110 7.85 12.45 -1.83
N GLY A 111 7.86 13.35 -2.77
CA GLY A 111 8.89 13.31 -3.80
C GLY A 111 8.93 14.58 -4.63
N ASN A 112 9.98 14.64 -5.44
CA ASN A 112 10.18 15.61 -6.50
C ASN A 112 10.83 14.90 -7.70
N LEU A 113 11.21 15.65 -8.72
CA LEU A 113 11.82 15.09 -9.93
C LEU A 113 13.15 14.34 -9.70
N GLN A 114 13.76 14.46 -8.52
CA GLN A 114 15.09 13.90 -8.24
C GLN A 114 15.09 12.89 -7.10
N ASN A 115 14.24 13.08 -6.09
CA ASN A 115 14.24 12.30 -4.87
C ASN A 115 12.81 12.00 -4.42
N GLY A 116 12.65 10.88 -3.74
CA GLY A 116 11.38 10.50 -3.12
C GLY A 116 11.57 9.65 -1.88
N THR A 117 10.60 9.68 -1.00
CA THR A 117 10.52 8.79 0.16
C THR A 117 9.11 8.23 0.28
N GLN A 118 9.03 7.00 0.72
CA GLN A 118 7.77 6.33 1.04
C GLN A 118 7.91 5.62 2.38
N THR A 119 6.88 5.71 3.19
CA THR A 119 6.72 4.93 4.42
C THR A 119 5.35 4.30 4.41
N ALA A 120 5.27 3.02 4.75
CA ALA A 120 4.00 2.31 4.88
C ALA A 120 3.97 1.47 6.16
N THR A 121 2.77 1.30 6.70
CA THR A 121 2.50 0.36 7.79
C THR A 121 1.34 -0.53 7.38
N LEU A 122 1.45 -1.82 7.68
CA LEU A 122 0.38 -2.79 7.47
C LEU A 122 0.13 -3.57 8.75
N ARG A 123 -1.14 -3.69 9.12
CA ARG A 123 -1.60 -4.55 10.22
C ARG A 123 -2.68 -5.47 9.71
N VAL A 124 -2.49 -6.76 9.97
CA VAL A 124 -3.44 -7.81 9.60
C VAL A 124 -3.78 -8.62 10.85
N ARG A 125 -5.06 -8.91 11.03
CA ARG A 125 -5.55 -9.82 12.06
C ARG A 125 -6.62 -10.72 11.47
N GLY A 126 -6.45 -12.02 11.60
CA GLY A 126 -7.38 -13.00 11.06
C GLY A 126 -7.43 -14.28 11.87
N ILE A 127 -8.42 -15.11 11.53
CA ILE A 127 -8.62 -16.44 12.11
C ILE A 127 -8.61 -17.45 10.97
N GLY A 128 -7.88 -18.52 11.18
CA GLY A 128 -7.79 -19.67 10.30
C GLY A 128 -9.01 -20.57 10.40
N SER A 129 -9.29 -21.30 9.33
CA SER A 129 -10.36 -22.33 9.33
C SER A 129 -10.15 -23.45 10.35
N ASP A 130 -8.93 -23.61 10.84
CA ASP A 130 -8.50 -24.53 11.90
C ASP A 130 -8.48 -23.91 13.31
N GLY A 131 -8.92 -22.64 13.42
CA GLY A 131 -8.90 -21.86 14.67
C GLY A 131 -7.56 -21.17 14.96
N SER A 132 -6.54 -21.33 14.12
CA SER A 132 -5.26 -20.62 14.25
C SER A 132 -5.45 -19.11 14.10
N VAL A 133 -4.55 -18.34 14.71
CA VAL A 133 -4.59 -16.88 14.65
C VAL A 133 -3.51 -16.38 13.71
N LEU A 134 -3.88 -15.54 12.76
CA LEU A 134 -2.96 -14.77 11.93
C LEU A 134 -2.85 -13.35 12.50
N GLN A 135 -1.65 -12.99 12.93
CA GLN A 135 -1.30 -11.61 13.27
C GLN A 135 -0.05 -11.23 12.47
N PHE A 136 -0.17 -10.18 11.68
CA PHE A 136 0.95 -9.67 10.92
C PHE A 136 1.01 -8.15 11.06
N HIS A 137 2.22 -7.66 11.26
CA HIS A 137 2.52 -6.24 11.29
C HIS A 137 3.79 -5.98 10.49
N ASP A 138 3.72 -5.00 9.63
CA ASP A 138 4.87 -4.57 8.86
C ASP A 138 5.03 -3.06 8.90
N VAL A 139 6.28 -2.60 8.85
CA VAL A 139 6.67 -1.21 8.65
C VAL A 139 7.76 -1.19 7.61
N ALA A 140 7.46 -0.63 6.48
CA ALA A 140 8.39 -0.47 5.36
C ALA A 140 8.71 0.99 5.12
N HIS A 141 9.95 1.26 4.74
CA HIS A 141 10.40 2.58 4.30
C HIS A 141 11.35 2.44 3.10
N MET A 142 11.21 3.35 2.16
CA MET A 142 12.09 3.44 1.01
C MET A 142 12.41 4.90 0.70
N SER A 143 13.68 5.15 0.38
CA SER A 143 14.14 6.42 -0.18
C SER A 143 14.81 6.17 -1.52
N VAL A 144 14.50 7.01 -2.48
CA VAL A 144 15.02 6.92 -3.84
C VAL A 144 15.64 8.25 -4.28
N SER A 145 16.62 8.16 -5.17
CA SER A 145 17.19 9.31 -5.89
C SER A 145 17.23 9.00 -7.38
N ALA A 146 17.67 9.94 -8.18
CA ALA A 146 17.88 9.73 -9.62
C ALA A 146 18.82 8.55 -9.94
N SER A 147 19.68 8.14 -9.00
CA SER A 147 20.60 7.00 -9.11
C SER A 147 20.02 5.67 -8.61
N GLY A 148 18.78 5.65 -8.10
CA GLY A 148 18.10 4.46 -7.59
C GLY A 148 17.81 4.52 -6.10
N ILE A 149 17.59 3.35 -5.47
CA ILE A 149 17.28 3.23 -4.05
C ILE A 149 18.52 3.61 -3.24
N THR A 150 18.37 4.60 -2.36
CA THR A 150 19.45 5.09 -1.48
C THR A 150 19.36 4.50 -0.08
N PHE A 151 18.14 4.16 0.36
CA PHE A 151 17.89 3.55 1.66
C PHE A 151 16.58 2.78 1.62
N SER A 152 16.53 1.62 2.25
CA SER A 152 15.28 0.89 2.47
C SER A 152 15.37 0.00 3.71
N PHE A 153 14.25 -0.17 4.37
CA PHE A 153 14.07 -1.23 5.35
C PHE A 153 12.65 -1.78 5.28
N ASP A 154 12.51 -2.99 5.77
CA ASP A 154 11.27 -3.74 5.87
C ASP A 154 11.33 -4.55 7.18
N LYS A 155 10.32 -4.40 8.04
CA LYS A 155 10.29 -5.00 9.39
C LYS A 155 9.03 -5.82 9.61
N PRO A 156 8.84 -6.92 8.85
CA PRO A 156 7.70 -7.80 9.03
C PRO A 156 7.79 -8.55 10.37
N ARG A 157 6.65 -8.70 11.02
CA ARG A 157 6.52 -9.46 12.27
C ARG A 157 5.23 -10.27 12.24
N CYS A 158 5.36 -11.55 12.58
CA CYS A 158 4.24 -12.43 12.87
C CYS A 158 4.16 -12.65 14.39
N GLY A 159 2.94 -12.72 14.91
CA GLY A 159 2.65 -12.92 16.34
C GLY A 159 1.46 -13.83 16.56
#